data_1741af6d4e32816b1a7002e42b31f9f0
#
_entry.id   1741af6d4e32816b1a7002e42b31f9f0
#
_cell.length_a   1.000
_cell.length_b   1.000
_cell.length_c   1.000
_cell.angle_alpha   90.00
_cell.angle_beta   90.00
_cell.angle_gamma   90.00
#
_symmetry.space_group_name_H-M   'P 1'
#
loop_
_entity.id
_entity.type
_entity.pdbx_description
1 polymer ?
#
loop_
_entity_poly.entity_id
_entity_poly.type
_entity_poly.pdbx_seq_one_letter_code
_entity_poly.pdbx_strand_id
1 'polypeptide(L)'
;MYAKTFGETVCGINGEEIIVEVDISNGLPGFDIVGLPDTAVKESRERVRAALKNSGLMFPMTRITVNLAPADLRKDGSSLDLPIAVGILTAAGSLLQEEAEGKIFVGELALDGSIRQVAGVLPMILYAREHGWREIYIPQGNAAEGELVDGIDVYTPASLSELVSHLKKQERLTPLPKIQFGTETAGCGDVDFAEVRGQQVVKRALEIAAAGGHNVLMVGAPGSGKTMLARRLPTILPPMTEDEILEITKIYSIAGLLNGKKQLVLERPFRSPHHTVSASALIGGGSVPKPGEVTLSHNGVLFLDELPEFSHPGGLLRWRTNHLPQPLEDGVVTISRVQASLSFPARLILITAQNPCPCGFLGDKVHSCTCRPHEIERYRRKISGPLLDRIDIQVAVPRLEYDDLKDKTEGESSAVIRSRVVKARGVQHKRFEGSGVHCNAQMNKKQLNKYCKLEPQAEAMLGKYFAALGLSARTHDRIVKVARTIADLEGSAAIKAAHIAEAIQLRTSVQR
;
A
#
# COMPACT_ATOMS: atom_id res chain seq x y z
N MET A 1 23.07 36.40 -15.24
CA MET A 1 23.76 35.10 -15.50
C MET A 1 22.74 34.00 -15.33
N TYR A 2 22.62 33.08 -16.30
CA TYR A 2 21.58 32.05 -16.34
C TYR A 2 22.20 30.65 -16.15
N ALA A 3 21.51 29.80 -15.39
CA ALA A 3 21.87 28.39 -15.25
C ALA A 3 20.60 27.53 -15.20
N LYS A 4 20.74 26.27 -15.59
CA LYS A 4 19.69 25.27 -15.57
C LYS A 4 20.17 24.02 -14.81
N THR A 5 19.40 23.57 -13.83
CA THR A 5 19.62 22.33 -13.09
C THR A 5 18.34 21.52 -13.04
N PHE A 6 18.41 20.27 -12.59
CA PHE A 6 17.28 19.36 -12.56
C PHE A 6 17.09 18.80 -11.17
N GLY A 7 15.86 18.81 -10.72
CA GLY A 7 15.40 18.16 -9.50
C GLY A 7 14.18 17.32 -9.79
N GLU A 8 13.65 16.69 -8.76
CA GLU A 8 12.41 15.93 -8.87
C GLU A 8 11.48 16.20 -7.69
N THR A 9 10.19 15.99 -7.94
CA THR A 9 9.13 15.98 -6.94
C THR A 9 8.28 14.73 -7.11
N VAL A 10 7.43 14.42 -6.13
CA VAL A 10 6.49 13.29 -6.21
C VAL A 10 5.12 13.78 -6.62
N CYS A 11 4.53 13.11 -7.62
CA CYS A 11 3.15 13.31 -8.03
C CYS A 11 2.39 11.97 -7.97
N GLY A 12 1.52 11.79 -6.97
CA GLY A 12 0.87 10.51 -6.71
C GLY A 12 1.86 9.44 -6.26
N ILE A 13 2.13 8.43 -7.10
CA ILE A 13 3.10 7.36 -6.85
C ILE A 13 4.35 7.44 -7.73
N ASN A 14 4.46 8.45 -8.58
CA ASN A 14 5.54 8.60 -9.54
C ASN A 14 6.41 9.81 -9.19
N GLY A 15 7.67 9.76 -9.61
CA GLY A 15 8.52 10.93 -9.70
C GLY A 15 8.11 11.80 -10.87
N GLU A 16 8.40 13.10 -10.81
CA GLU A 16 8.20 14.07 -11.89
C GLU A 16 9.39 15.02 -11.89
N GLU A 17 9.95 15.24 -13.08
CA GLU A 17 11.10 16.13 -13.28
C GLU A 17 10.71 17.59 -13.05
N ILE A 18 11.55 18.31 -12.35
CA ILE A 18 11.47 19.76 -12.16
C ILE A 18 12.72 20.39 -12.72
N ILE A 19 12.51 21.24 -13.70
CA ILE A 19 13.57 22.10 -14.25
C ILE A 19 13.70 23.31 -13.32
N VAL A 20 14.90 23.52 -12.78
CA VAL A 20 15.23 24.65 -11.93
C VAL A 20 16.08 25.62 -12.75
N GLU A 21 15.49 26.73 -13.15
CA GLU A 21 16.15 27.80 -13.89
C GLU A 21 16.50 28.93 -12.94
N VAL A 22 17.76 29.34 -12.92
CA VAL A 22 18.25 30.41 -12.07
C VAL A 22 18.80 31.54 -12.90
N ASP A 23 18.27 32.75 -12.68
CA ASP A 23 18.84 33.98 -13.25
C ASP A 23 19.37 34.89 -12.15
N ILE A 24 20.61 35.34 -12.31
CA ILE A 24 21.26 36.32 -11.47
C ILE A 24 21.44 37.60 -12.27
N SER A 25 20.72 38.65 -11.88
CA SER A 25 20.71 39.95 -12.53
C SER A 25 21.19 41.07 -11.61
N ASN A 26 21.69 42.16 -12.20
CA ASN A 26 22.08 43.34 -11.44
C ASN A 26 20.84 44.03 -10.84
N GLY A 27 20.91 44.44 -9.59
CA GLY A 27 19.83 45.11 -8.90
C GLY A 27 19.96 45.04 -7.37
N LEU A 28 18.93 45.55 -6.68
CA LEU A 28 18.84 45.42 -5.23
C LEU A 28 18.79 43.90 -4.87
N PRO A 29 19.52 43.51 -3.79
CA PRO A 29 19.49 42.14 -3.34
C PRO A 29 18.05 41.65 -3.10
N GLY A 30 17.71 40.54 -3.75
CA GLY A 30 16.41 39.90 -3.66
C GLY A 30 16.52 38.42 -4.03
N PHE A 31 15.64 37.58 -3.48
CA PHE A 31 15.59 36.17 -3.83
C PHE A 31 14.13 35.76 -3.99
N ASP A 32 13.72 35.55 -5.24
CA ASP A 32 12.35 35.23 -5.61
C ASP A 32 12.29 33.82 -6.21
N ILE A 33 11.26 33.02 -5.80
CA ILE A 33 10.98 31.70 -6.36
C ILE A 33 9.59 31.75 -7.01
N VAL A 34 9.52 31.37 -8.29
CA VAL A 34 8.30 31.33 -9.11
C VAL A 34 8.04 29.93 -9.65
N GLY A 35 6.85 29.63 -10.20
CA GLY A 35 6.49 28.32 -10.75
C GLY A 35 5.64 27.48 -9.79
N LEU A 36 4.62 28.10 -9.15
CA LEU A 36 3.69 27.46 -8.21
C LEU A 36 4.35 26.77 -7.00
N PRO A 37 5.32 27.43 -6.30
CA PRO A 37 5.90 26.87 -5.09
C PRO A 37 4.89 26.84 -3.94
N ASP A 38 4.88 25.78 -3.14
CA ASP A 38 4.17 25.75 -1.86
C ASP A 38 4.88 26.58 -0.78
N THR A 39 4.37 26.54 0.45
CA THR A 39 5.00 27.27 1.56
C THR A 39 6.39 26.73 1.87
N ALA A 40 6.59 25.40 1.85
CA ALA A 40 7.87 24.77 2.16
C ALA A 40 8.94 25.12 1.11
N VAL A 41 8.57 25.14 -0.18
CA VAL A 41 9.46 25.57 -1.27
C VAL A 41 9.76 27.08 -1.17
N LYS A 42 8.82 27.92 -0.74
CA LYS A 42 9.11 29.35 -0.49
C LYS A 42 10.09 29.55 0.65
N GLU A 43 10.04 28.72 1.68
CA GLU A 43 10.99 28.72 2.79
C GLU A 43 12.39 28.24 2.40
N SER A 44 12.53 27.49 1.28
CA SER A 44 13.84 27.07 0.71
C SER A 44 14.79 28.25 0.53
N ARG A 45 14.25 29.43 0.26
CA ARG A 45 15.02 30.65 0.12
C ARG A 45 15.95 30.90 1.31
N GLU A 46 15.43 30.81 2.52
CA GLU A 46 16.22 31.06 3.74
C GLU A 46 17.17 29.89 4.04
N ARG A 47 16.71 28.63 3.81
CA ARG A 47 17.55 27.43 4.01
C ARG A 47 18.73 27.41 3.05
N VAL A 48 18.50 27.60 1.77
CA VAL A 48 19.55 27.61 0.73
C VAL A 48 20.55 28.74 0.98
N ARG A 49 20.09 29.94 1.31
CA ARG A 49 20.96 31.08 1.63
C ARG A 49 21.88 30.78 2.81
N ALA A 50 21.32 30.26 3.90
CA ALA A 50 22.08 29.91 5.11
C ALA A 50 23.06 28.76 4.84
N ALA A 51 22.59 27.71 4.15
CA ALA A 51 23.41 26.55 3.81
C ALA A 51 24.63 26.92 2.96
N LEU A 52 24.44 27.70 1.90
CA LEU A 52 25.55 28.19 1.06
C LEU A 52 26.57 28.98 1.88
N LYS A 53 26.11 29.94 2.69
CA LYS A 53 26.98 30.77 3.53
C LYS A 53 27.76 29.91 4.56
N ASN A 54 27.09 29.01 5.25
CA ASN A 54 27.69 28.19 6.31
C ASN A 54 28.60 27.08 5.75
N SER A 55 28.40 26.69 4.49
CA SER A 55 29.32 25.80 3.75
C SER A 55 30.56 26.51 3.18
N GLY A 56 30.72 27.81 3.43
CA GLY A 56 31.86 28.59 2.88
C GLY A 56 31.74 28.87 1.38
N LEU A 57 30.53 28.71 0.80
CA LEU A 57 30.26 28.92 -0.61
C LEU A 57 29.71 30.33 -0.85
N MET A 58 30.00 30.91 -2.03
CA MET A 58 29.59 32.29 -2.34
C MET A 58 28.09 32.35 -2.61
N PHE A 59 27.38 33.19 -1.85
CA PHE A 59 26.00 33.56 -2.15
C PHE A 59 25.98 34.95 -2.80
N PRO A 60 25.43 35.12 -4.02
CA PRO A 60 25.42 36.41 -4.71
C PRO A 60 24.56 37.45 -3.97
N MET A 61 25.12 38.65 -3.75
CA MET A 61 24.44 39.80 -3.13
C MET A 61 23.74 40.67 -4.19
N THR A 62 23.05 40.02 -5.13
CA THR A 62 22.34 40.62 -6.25
C THR A 62 20.91 40.07 -6.33
N ARG A 63 20.15 40.39 -7.37
CA ARG A 63 18.80 39.84 -7.55
C ARG A 63 18.89 38.44 -8.14
N ILE A 64 18.34 37.47 -7.42
CA ILE A 64 18.24 36.07 -7.80
C ILE A 64 16.78 35.76 -8.07
N THR A 65 16.48 35.20 -9.25
CA THR A 65 15.15 34.67 -9.58
C THR A 65 15.29 33.20 -9.93
N VAL A 66 14.53 32.37 -9.24
CA VAL A 66 14.45 30.93 -9.48
C VAL A 66 13.09 30.61 -10.06
N ASN A 67 13.04 30.01 -11.24
CA ASN A 67 11.83 29.49 -11.87
C ASN A 67 11.81 27.98 -11.81
N LEU A 68 10.71 27.42 -11.31
CA LEU A 68 10.49 25.97 -11.22
C LEU A 68 9.49 25.53 -12.30
N ALA A 69 9.98 24.91 -13.35
CA ALA A 69 9.15 24.44 -14.47
C ALA A 69 8.90 22.91 -14.37
N PRO A 70 7.75 22.42 -14.87
CA PRO A 70 6.66 23.12 -15.55
C PRO A 70 5.75 23.89 -14.57
N ALA A 71 5.12 24.98 -15.05
CA ALA A 71 4.32 25.88 -14.19
C ALA A 71 2.95 25.31 -13.79
N ASP A 72 2.45 24.27 -14.45
CA ASP A 72 1.18 23.60 -14.16
C ASP A 72 1.27 22.57 -13.06
N LEU A 73 2.49 22.09 -12.74
CA LEU A 73 2.74 21.17 -11.65
C LEU A 73 3.01 21.93 -10.36
N ARG A 74 2.26 21.63 -9.30
CA ARG A 74 2.53 22.15 -7.96
C ARG A 74 3.76 21.48 -7.36
N LYS A 75 4.68 22.27 -6.82
CA LYS A 75 5.90 21.81 -6.16
C LYS A 75 5.69 21.84 -4.66
N ASP A 76 5.69 20.66 -4.07
CA ASP A 76 5.45 20.45 -2.65
C ASP A 76 6.70 19.89 -1.96
N GLY A 77 6.97 20.38 -0.74
CA GLY A 77 8.04 19.85 0.11
C GLY A 77 9.40 20.53 -0.09
N SER A 78 10.43 19.95 0.48
CA SER A 78 11.78 20.52 0.60
C SER A 78 12.82 19.84 -0.31
N SER A 79 12.41 18.89 -1.16
CA SER A 79 13.32 18.12 -2.02
C SER A 79 14.08 18.97 -3.04
N LEU A 80 13.59 20.18 -3.32
CA LEU A 80 14.14 21.09 -4.31
C LEU A 80 15.21 22.05 -3.75
N ASP A 81 15.52 22.03 -2.45
CA ASP A 81 16.56 22.89 -1.87
C ASP A 81 17.91 22.65 -2.54
N LEU A 82 18.26 21.38 -2.73
CA LEU A 82 19.56 21.00 -3.33
C LEU A 82 19.71 21.45 -4.78
N PRO A 83 18.78 21.18 -5.71
CA PRO A 83 18.92 21.66 -7.10
C PRO A 83 18.86 23.20 -7.19
N ILE A 84 18.14 23.90 -6.32
CA ILE A 84 18.15 25.36 -6.24
C ILE A 84 19.55 25.86 -5.85
N ALA A 85 20.18 25.26 -4.83
CA ALA A 85 21.53 25.62 -4.38
C ALA A 85 22.58 25.39 -5.49
N VAL A 86 22.54 24.23 -6.16
CA VAL A 86 23.44 23.92 -7.28
C VAL A 86 23.21 24.93 -8.43
N GLY A 87 21.94 25.24 -8.76
CA GLY A 87 21.60 26.22 -9.78
C GLY A 87 22.15 27.63 -9.48
N ILE A 88 22.07 28.08 -8.22
CA ILE A 88 22.65 29.37 -7.79
C ILE A 88 24.18 29.36 -7.91
N LEU A 89 24.86 28.27 -7.50
CA LEU A 89 26.31 28.14 -7.63
C LEU A 89 26.76 28.13 -9.09
N THR A 90 25.98 27.49 -9.97
CA THR A 90 26.25 27.46 -11.41
C THR A 90 26.03 28.84 -12.04
N ALA A 91 24.93 29.50 -11.74
CA ALA A 91 24.66 30.85 -12.23
C ALA A 91 25.66 31.89 -11.69
N ALA A 92 26.22 31.68 -10.47
CA ALA A 92 27.25 32.52 -9.89
C ALA A 92 28.67 32.25 -10.45
N GLY A 93 28.84 31.23 -11.32
CA GLY A 93 30.14 30.84 -11.87
C GLY A 93 31.03 30.05 -10.88
N SER A 94 30.50 29.62 -9.75
CA SER A 94 31.20 28.76 -8.80
C SER A 94 31.27 27.30 -9.26
N LEU A 95 30.31 26.87 -10.08
CA LEU A 95 30.27 25.61 -10.82
C LEU A 95 30.10 25.91 -12.32
N LEU A 96 30.64 25.07 -13.19
CA LEU A 96 30.38 25.12 -14.62
C LEU A 96 29.04 24.45 -14.94
N GLN A 97 28.34 24.90 -15.99
CA GLN A 97 27.08 24.27 -16.41
C GLN A 97 27.26 22.79 -16.74
N GLU A 98 28.38 22.42 -17.36
CA GLU A 98 28.74 21.03 -17.70
C GLU A 98 28.91 20.12 -16.46
N GLU A 99 29.26 20.69 -15.29
CA GLU A 99 29.42 19.96 -14.04
C GLU A 99 28.06 19.57 -13.42
N ALA A 100 27.00 20.32 -13.75
CA ALA A 100 25.63 20.05 -13.29
C ALA A 100 24.75 19.37 -14.36
N GLU A 101 25.17 19.37 -15.62
CA GLU A 101 24.40 18.81 -16.74
C GLU A 101 24.33 17.28 -16.68
N GLY A 102 23.18 16.73 -17.07
CA GLY A 102 22.95 15.28 -17.07
C GLY A 102 22.77 14.66 -15.67
N LYS A 103 22.56 15.47 -14.64
CA LYS A 103 22.45 15.07 -13.25
C LYS A 103 21.15 15.56 -12.62
N ILE A 104 20.57 14.74 -11.77
CA ILE A 104 19.40 15.10 -10.94
C ILE A 104 19.86 15.29 -9.50
N PHE A 105 19.32 16.33 -8.86
CA PHE A 105 19.62 16.66 -7.46
C PHE A 105 18.33 16.63 -6.65
N VAL A 106 18.34 15.90 -5.52
CA VAL A 106 17.19 15.76 -4.61
C VAL A 106 17.69 15.86 -3.19
N GLY A 107 17.09 16.74 -2.37
CA GLY A 107 17.44 16.82 -0.96
C GLY A 107 17.02 18.13 -0.31
N GLU A 108 16.73 18.07 0.99
CA GLU A 108 16.52 19.23 1.85
C GLU A 108 17.85 19.72 2.40
N LEU A 109 18.06 21.01 2.42
CA LEU A 109 19.25 21.60 3.04
C LEU A 109 18.96 22.05 4.47
N ALA A 110 19.80 21.60 5.39
CA ALA A 110 19.88 22.19 6.72
C ALA A 110 20.68 23.51 6.68
N LEU A 111 20.50 24.36 7.70
CA LEU A 111 21.17 25.67 7.76
C LEU A 111 22.70 25.57 7.82
N ASP A 112 23.23 24.44 8.29
CA ASP A 112 24.67 24.14 8.35
C ASP A 112 25.25 23.58 7.03
N GLY A 113 24.38 23.37 6.02
CA GLY A 113 24.77 22.81 4.72
C GLY A 113 24.74 21.29 4.67
N SER A 114 24.31 20.60 5.71
CA SER A 114 24.06 19.16 5.65
C SER A 114 22.82 18.85 4.81
N ILE A 115 22.81 17.69 4.12
CA ILE A 115 21.71 17.25 3.26
C ILE A 115 20.83 16.29 4.04
N ARG A 116 19.56 16.66 4.26
CA ARG A 116 18.59 15.90 5.04
C ARG A 116 17.73 15.00 4.19
N GLN A 117 17.34 13.87 4.78
CA GLN A 117 16.42 12.90 4.21
C GLN A 117 15.10 13.54 3.80
N VAL A 118 14.57 13.11 2.63
CA VAL A 118 13.25 13.50 2.13
C VAL A 118 12.40 12.28 1.83
N ALA A 119 11.09 12.44 1.78
CA ALA A 119 10.16 11.37 1.46
C ALA A 119 10.03 11.21 -0.07
N GLY A 120 9.78 9.98 -0.53
CA GLY A 120 9.49 9.72 -1.95
C GLY A 120 10.70 9.65 -2.86
N VAL A 121 11.88 9.33 -2.33
CA VAL A 121 13.12 9.24 -3.13
C VAL A 121 13.09 8.05 -4.09
N LEU A 122 12.56 6.89 -3.66
CA LEU A 122 12.50 5.71 -4.54
C LEU A 122 11.73 5.96 -5.85
N PRO A 123 10.49 6.52 -5.85
CA PRO A 123 9.81 6.88 -7.10
C PRO A 123 10.59 7.90 -7.95
N MET A 124 11.34 8.82 -7.35
CA MET A 124 12.19 9.76 -8.08
C MET A 124 13.32 9.02 -8.80
N ILE A 125 14.07 8.16 -8.11
CA ILE A 125 15.16 7.38 -8.73
C ILE A 125 14.64 6.50 -9.88
N LEU A 126 13.47 5.89 -9.71
CA LEU A 126 12.85 5.07 -10.75
C LEU A 126 12.45 5.89 -11.97
N TYR A 127 11.89 7.08 -11.76
CA TYR A 127 11.58 8.02 -12.83
C TYR A 127 12.85 8.46 -13.58
N ALA A 128 13.90 8.87 -12.86
CA ALA A 128 15.19 9.24 -13.43
C ALA A 128 15.75 8.14 -14.33
N ARG A 129 15.75 6.89 -13.85
CA ARG A 129 16.18 5.72 -14.63
C ARG A 129 15.36 5.53 -15.90
N GLU A 130 14.02 5.57 -15.81
CA GLU A 130 13.11 5.36 -16.93
C GLU A 130 13.26 6.42 -18.03
N HIS A 131 13.66 7.65 -17.64
CA HIS A 131 13.89 8.77 -18.56
C HIS A 131 15.35 8.89 -19.04
N GLY A 132 16.20 7.90 -18.72
CA GLY A 132 17.56 7.81 -19.24
C GLY A 132 18.58 8.71 -18.56
N TRP A 133 18.29 9.23 -17.38
CA TRP A 133 19.26 9.93 -16.56
C TRP A 133 20.36 8.98 -16.10
N ARG A 134 21.61 9.46 -16.05
CA ARG A 134 22.76 8.64 -15.67
C ARG A 134 23.10 8.73 -14.22
N GLU A 135 22.97 9.90 -13.61
CA GLU A 135 23.39 10.20 -12.24
C GLU A 135 22.26 10.90 -11.49
N ILE A 136 22.05 10.45 -10.25
CA ILE A 136 21.15 11.12 -9.31
C ILE A 136 21.85 11.27 -7.94
N TYR A 137 21.69 12.44 -7.35
CA TYR A 137 22.25 12.81 -6.04
C TYR A 137 21.12 12.90 -5.03
N ILE A 138 21.15 12.05 -4.01
CA ILE A 138 20.12 11.94 -2.98
C ILE A 138 20.73 12.08 -1.58
N PRO A 139 19.93 12.39 -0.55
CA PRO A 139 20.44 12.44 0.83
C PRO A 139 20.98 11.09 1.30
N GLN A 140 22.03 11.11 2.13
CA GLN A 140 22.60 9.89 2.73
C GLN A 140 21.56 9.07 3.52
N GLY A 141 20.59 9.73 4.17
CA GLY A 141 19.51 9.07 4.88
C GLY A 141 18.56 8.26 3.98
N ASN A 142 18.61 8.46 2.65
CA ASN A 142 17.82 7.72 1.66
C ASN A 142 18.68 6.68 0.89
N ALA A 143 19.93 6.43 1.30
CA ALA A 143 20.85 5.54 0.59
C ALA A 143 20.25 4.17 0.27
N ALA A 144 19.53 3.60 1.22
CA ALA A 144 18.87 2.31 1.06
C ALA A 144 17.82 2.25 -0.06
N GLU A 145 17.14 3.37 -0.34
CA GLU A 145 16.23 3.46 -1.48
C GLU A 145 17.02 3.46 -2.80
N GLY A 146 18.21 4.08 -2.79
CA GLY A 146 19.13 4.11 -3.92
C GLY A 146 19.75 2.77 -4.28
N GLU A 147 20.04 1.94 -3.27
CA GLU A 147 20.62 0.61 -3.46
C GLU A 147 19.68 -0.37 -4.19
N LEU A 148 18.37 -0.06 -4.24
CA LEU A 148 17.33 -0.91 -4.85
C LEU A 148 17.22 -0.77 -6.37
N VAL A 149 17.76 0.29 -6.94
CA VAL A 149 17.50 0.63 -8.34
C VAL A 149 18.74 0.43 -9.18
N ASP A 150 18.73 -0.54 -10.07
CA ASP A 150 19.78 -0.75 -11.07
C ASP A 150 19.59 0.18 -12.29
N GLY A 151 20.70 0.39 -13.04
CA GLY A 151 20.69 1.13 -14.30
C GLY A 151 20.83 2.66 -14.17
N ILE A 152 21.12 3.15 -12.96
CA ILE A 152 21.43 4.56 -12.68
C ILE A 152 22.49 4.65 -11.57
N ASP A 153 23.44 5.57 -11.68
CA ASP A 153 24.43 5.83 -10.65
C ASP A 153 23.82 6.75 -9.58
N VAL A 154 23.76 6.25 -8.35
CA VAL A 154 23.17 6.98 -7.21
C VAL A 154 24.29 7.40 -6.27
N TYR A 155 24.40 8.70 -6.01
CA TYR A 155 25.38 9.30 -5.10
C TYR A 155 24.67 9.86 -3.86
N THR A 156 25.33 9.76 -2.70
CA THR A 156 24.76 10.18 -1.40
C THR A 156 25.70 11.15 -0.66
N PRO A 157 25.85 12.39 -1.13
CA PRO A 157 26.63 13.38 -0.41
C PRO A 157 26.00 13.70 0.95
N ALA A 158 26.83 13.80 1.99
CA ALA A 158 26.38 14.17 3.34
C ALA A 158 26.15 15.68 3.48
N SER A 159 26.88 16.49 2.67
CA SER A 159 26.81 17.95 2.73
C SER A 159 26.93 18.59 1.34
N LEU A 160 26.51 19.86 1.28
CA LEU A 160 26.64 20.67 0.08
C LEU A 160 28.12 20.87 -0.33
N SER A 161 29.02 21.00 0.64
CA SER A 161 30.46 21.11 0.36
C SER A 161 31.03 19.87 -0.29
N GLU A 162 30.67 18.69 0.19
CA GLU A 162 31.08 17.41 -0.38
C GLU A 162 30.54 17.23 -1.80
N LEU A 163 29.26 17.58 -2.04
CA LEU A 163 28.68 17.57 -3.38
C LEU A 163 29.47 18.48 -4.33
N VAL A 164 29.76 19.72 -3.93
CA VAL A 164 30.51 20.67 -4.76
C VAL A 164 31.94 20.17 -5.06
N SER A 165 32.63 19.60 -4.06
CA SER A 165 33.95 18.99 -4.25
C SER A 165 33.89 17.82 -5.24
N HIS A 166 32.86 17.00 -5.19
CA HIS A 166 32.66 15.90 -6.12
C HIS A 166 32.38 16.41 -7.55
N LEU A 167 31.48 17.38 -7.73
CA LEU A 167 31.14 17.94 -9.02
C LEU A 167 32.37 18.60 -9.70
N LYS A 168 33.24 19.26 -8.91
CA LYS A 168 34.52 19.83 -9.35
C LYS A 168 35.62 18.78 -9.55
N LYS A 169 35.32 17.50 -9.33
CA LYS A 169 36.30 16.40 -9.44
C LYS A 169 37.49 16.48 -8.47
N GLN A 170 37.37 17.27 -7.39
CA GLN A 170 38.38 17.42 -6.35
C GLN A 170 38.38 16.19 -5.42
N GLU A 171 37.23 15.79 -4.93
CA GLU A 171 36.99 14.56 -4.16
C GLU A 171 35.88 13.78 -4.83
N ARG A 172 36.10 12.51 -5.17
CA ARG A 172 35.12 11.70 -5.88
C ARG A 172 34.33 10.84 -4.90
N LEU A 173 33.02 11.00 -4.90
CA LEU A 173 32.09 10.05 -4.30
C LEU A 173 32.06 8.75 -5.11
N THR A 174 31.85 7.63 -4.44
CA THR A 174 31.55 6.36 -5.09
C THR A 174 30.04 6.18 -5.19
N PRO A 175 29.51 5.70 -6.34
CA PRO A 175 28.10 5.39 -6.44
C PRO A 175 27.75 4.27 -5.46
N LEU A 176 26.49 4.26 -4.98
CA LEU A 176 26.00 3.23 -4.06
C LEU A 176 26.10 1.84 -4.68
N PRO A 177 26.49 0.83 -3.89
CA PRO A 177 26.40 -0.56 -4.31
C PRO A 177 24.94 -0.93 -4.54
N LYS A 178 24.69 -1.84 -5.48
CA LYS A 178 23.33 -2.34 -5.74
C LYS A 178 23.08 -3.62 -4.94
N ILE A 179 21.95 -3.66 -4.25
CA ILE A 179 21.50 -4.86 -3.54
C ILE A 179 20.77 -5.75 -4.55
N GLN A 180 21.28 -6.98 -4.73
CA GLN A 180 20.50 -8.01 -5.40
C GLN A 180 19.45 -8.52 -4.39
N PHE A 181 18.18 -8.55 -4.80
CA PHE A 181 17.12 -9.14 -3.99
C PHE A 181 17.45 -10.62 -3.77
N GLY A 182 17.98 -10.93 -2.59
CA GLY A 182 18.11 -12.33 -2.18
C GLY A 182 16.71 -12.92 -2.00
N THR A 183 16.51 -14.15 -2.45
CA THR A 183 15.29 -14.94 -2.23
C THR A 183 15.08 -15.35 -0.77
N GLU A 184 15.86 -14.84 0.15
CA GLU A 184 15.63 -15.03 1.57
C GLU A 184 14.32 -14.36 1.95
N THR A 185 13.26 -15.15 1.96
CA THR A 185 11.99 -14.80 2.58
C THR A 185 12.28 -14.37 4.00
N ALA A 186 12.22 -13.08 4.27
CA ALA A 186 12.19 -12.58 5.64
C ALA A 186 11.13 -13.40 6.37
N GLY A 187 11.53 -14.06 7.44
CA GLY A 187 10.64 -14.92 8.20
C GLY A 187 9.44 -14.08 8.62
N CYS A 188 8.26 -14.53 8.24
CA CYS A 188 7.02 -13.92 8.68
C CYS A 188 7.01 -13.97 10.20
N GLY A 189 7.20 -12.83 10.87
CA GLY A 189 7.24 -12.58 12.30
C GLY A 189 6.97 -13.72 13.31
N ASP A 190 7.04 -13.47 14.58
CA ASP A 190 6.91 -14.44 15.69
C ASP A 190 5.55 -15.17 15.80
N VAL A 191 4.69 -15.18 14.75
CA VAL A 191 3.34 -15.77 14.80
C VAL A 191 3.16 -16.88 13.77
N ASP A 192 2.57 -18.02 14.22
CA ASP A 192 2.31 -19.19 13.37
C ASP A 192 0.87 -19.71 13.56
N PHE A 193 0.29 -20.31 12.50
CA PHE A 193 -1.02 -20.97 12.57
C PHE A 193 -1.00 -22.22 13.47
N ALA A 194 0.15 -22.83 13.72
CA ALA A 194 0.30 -23.93 14.66
C ALA A 194 -0.14 -23.55 16.08
N GLU A 195 0.04 -22.29 16.49
CA GLU A 195 -0.38 -21.79 17.79
C GLU A 195 -1.92 -21.67 17.94
N VAL A 196 -2.66 -21.67 16.83
CA VAL A 196 -4.13 -21.58 16.84
C VAL A 196 -4.71 -22.96 17.10
N ARG A 197 -5.34 -23.12 18.26
CA ARG A 197 -6.02 -24.37 18.62
C ARG A 197 -7.44 -24.39 18.08
N GLY A 198 -7.93 -25.57 17.72
CA GLY A 198 -9.29 -25.74 17.20
C GLY A 198 -9.57 -24.90 15.93
N GLN A 199 -10.80 -24.41 15.80
CA GLN A 199 -11.28 -23.46 14.78
C GLN A 199 -10.96 -23.85 13.32
N GLN A 200 -11.03 -25.15 12.98
CA GLN A 200 -10.66 -25.71 11.68
C GLN A 200 -11.40 -25.04 10.51
N VAL A 201 -12.69 -24.74 10.68
CA VAL A 201 -13.50 -24.06 9.63
C VAL A 201 -12.97 -22.66 9.33
N VAL A 202 -12.53 -21.93 10.38
CA VAL A 202 -11.99 -20.58 10.19
C VAL A 202 -10.60 -20.65 9.56
N LYS A 203 -9.75 -21.58 9.97
CA LYS A 203 -8.44 -21.83 9.34
C LYS A 203 -8.60 -22.13 7.85
N ARG A 204 -9.54 -23.03 7.52
CA ARG A 204 -9.86 -23.37 6.12
C ARG A 204 -10.38 -22.18 5.33
N ALA A 205 -11.26 -21.35 5.93
CA ALA A 205 -11.75 -20.13 5.30
C ALA A 205 -10.61 -19.14 4.99
N LEU A 206 -9.65 -18.98 5.91
CA LEU A 206 -8.48 -18.12 5.72
C LEU A 206 -7.50 -18.68 4.70
N GLU A 207 -7.30 -19.99 4.63
CA GLU A 207 -6.53 -20.67 3.58
C GLU A 207 -7.12 -20.40 2.19
N ILE A 208 -8.44 -20.54 2.03
CA ILE A 208 -9.15 -20.25 0.78
C ILE A 208 -9.03 -18.76 0.44
N ALA A 209 -9.16 -17.88 1.45
CA ALA A 209 -9.00 -16.44 1.26
C ALA A 209 -7.58 -16.08 0.77
N ALA A 210 -6.55 -16.65 1.36
CA ALA A 210 -5.16 -16.49 0.95
C ALA A 210 -4.92 -17.02 -0.47
N ALA A 211 -5.46 -18.20 -0.79
CA ALA A 211 -5.29 -18.82 -2.09
C ALA A 211 -5.99 -18.06 -3.22
N GLY A 212 -7.17 -17.50 -2.98
CA GLY A 212 -7.98 -16.82 -4.00
C GLY A 212 -7.96 -15.30 -3.96
N GLY A 213 -7.40 -14.67 -2.93
CA GLY A 213 -7.48 -13.23 -2.71
C GLY A 213 -8.87 -12.77 -2.28
N HIS A 214 -9.61 -13.61 -1.54
CA HIS A 214 -11.00 -13.36 -1.15
C HIS A 214 -11.12 -12.51 0.12
N ASN A 215 -12.07 -11.59 0.13
CA ASN A 215 -12.42 -10.81 1.30
C ASN A 215 -13.23 -11.63 2.32
N VAL A 216 -12.94 -11.45 3.61
CA VAL A 216 -13.49 -12.27 4.70
C VAL A 216 -14.21 -11.42 5.74
N LEU A 217 -15.37 -11.87 6.18
CA LEU A 217 -16.07 -11.39 7.38
C LEU A 217 -16.05 -12.48 8.44
N MET A 218 -15.45 -12.20 9.58
CA MET A 218 -15.47 -13.04 10.76
C MET A 218 -16.50 -12.53 11.78
N VAL A 219 -17.44 -13.38 12.18
CA VAL A 219 -18.45 -13.04 13.18
C VAL A 219 -18.33 -13.96 14.38
N GLY A 220 -18.18 -13.41 15.58
CA GLY A 220 -18.04 -14.20 16.79
C GLY A 220 -18.07 -13.35 18.06
N ALA A 221 -18.27 -13.97 19.19
CA ALA A 221 -18.31 -13.33 20.50
C ALA A 221 -16.97 -12.60 20.82
N PRO A 222 -16.99 -11.60 21.71
CA PRO A 222 -15.75 -11.01 22.21
C PRO A 222 -14.80 -12.10 22.78
N GLY A 223 -13.50 -12.00 22.51
CA GLY A 223 -12.51 -12.98 22.95
C GLY A 223 -12.48 -14.29 22.16
N SER A 224 -13.22 -14.44 21.04
CA SER A 224 -13.17 -15.65 20.20
C SER A 224 -11.91 -15.81 19.35
N GLY A 225 -10.95 -14.88 19.41
CA GLY A 225 -9.66 -14.97 18.70
C GLY A 225 -9.65 -14.38 17.28
N LYS A 226 -10.67 -13.60 16.88
CA LYS A 226 -10.78 -13.00 15.53
C LYS A 226 -9.53 -12.22 15.11
N THR A 227 -9.05 -11.33 15.96
CA THR A 227 -7.84 -10.52 15.73
C THR A 227 -6.57 -11.36 15.63
N MET A 228 -6.48 -12.41 16.49
CA MET A 228 -5.37 -13.36 16.48
C MET A 228 -5.29 -14.13 15.15
N LEU A 229 -6.43 -14.59 14.65
CA LEU A 229 -6.53 -15.28 13.35
C LEU A 229 -6.17 -14.35 12.17
N ALA A 230 -6.70 -13.11 12.18
CA ALA A 230 -6.42 -12.13 11.13
C ALA A 230 -4.92 -11.81 11.02
N ARG A 231 -4.23 -11.63 12.15
CA ARG A 231 -2.79 -11.34 12.19
C ARG A 231 -1.91 -12.45 11.60
N ARG A 232 -2.43 -13.68 11.55
CA ARG A 232 -1.71 -14.83 10.99
C ARG A 232 -1.91 -14.98 9.47
N LEU A 233 -2.87 -14.29 8.86
CA LEU A 233 -3.09 -14.42 7.41
C LEU A 233 -1.84 -14.09 6.57
N PRO A 234 -1.05 -13.03 6.86
CA PRO A 234 0.16 -12.76 6.09
C PRO A 234 1.15 -13.94 6.06
N THR A 235 1.20 -14.77 7.11
CA THR A 235 2.15 -15.90 7.21
C THR A 235 1.87 -17.01 6.21
N ILE A 236 0.66 -17.10 5.69
CA ILE A 236 0.24 -18.11 4.70
C ILE A 236 0.08 -17.55 3.28
N LEU A 237 0.27 -16.23 3.09
CA LEU A 237 0.29 -15.63 1.76
C LEU A 237 1.55 -16.02 0.98
N PRO A 238 1.49 -16.06 -0.37
CA PRO A 238 2.68 -16.28 -1.18
C PRO A 238 3.77 -15.23 -0.91
N PRO A 239 5.05 -15.57 -1.05
CA PRO A 239 6.14 -14.60 -1.01
C PRO A 239 5.89 -13.51 -2.05
N MET A 240 6.39 -12.30 -1.79
CA MET A 240 6.29 -11.21 -2.74
C MET A 240 7.29 -11.38 -3.89
N THR A 241 6.89 -10.95 -5.08
CA THR A 241 7.82 -10.79 -6.20
C THR A 241 8.63 -9.50 -6.03
N GLU A 242 9.71 -9.37 -6.78
CA GLU A 242 10.53 -8.13 -6.77
C GLU A 242 9.70 -6.91 -7.15
N ASP A 243 8.82 -7.03 -8.15
CA ASP A 243 7.91 -5.95 -8.56
C ASP A 243 6.94 -5.57 -7.43
N GLU A 244 6.36 -6.55 -6.71
CA GLU A 244 5.49 -6.30 -5.57
C GLU A 244 6.25 -5.59 -4.43
N ILE A 245 7.50 -5.99 -4.16
CA ILE A 245 8.37 -5.34 -3.14
C ILE A 245 8.63 -3.89 -3.52
N LEU A 246 9.01 -3.62 -4.77
CA LEU A 246 9.25 -2.26 -5.26
C LEU A 246 7.97 -1.41 -5.20
N GLU A 247 6.83 -1.95 -5.64
CA GLU A 247 5.54 -1.23 -5.63
C GLU A 247 5.12 -0.84 -4.21
N ILE A 248 5.24 -1.76 -3.25
CA ILE A 248 4.93 -1.48 -1.84
C ILE A 248 5.94 -0.49 -1.25
N THR A 249 7.23 -0.69 -1.52
CA THR A 249 8.29 0.18 -0.99
C THR A 249 8.14 1.61 -1.51
N LYS A 250 7.73 1.82 -2.78
CA LYS A 250 7.35 3.13 -3.32
C LYS A 250 6.25 3.81 -2.48
N ILE A 251 5.17 3.07 -2.18
CA ILE A 251 4.06 3.59 -1.38
C ILE A 251 4.53 4.03 0.00
N TYR A 252 5.37 3.22 0.65
CA TYR A 252 5.90 3.53 1.98
C TYR A 252 6.93 4.67 1.95
N SER A 253 7.70 4.80 0.87
CA SER A 253 8.61 5.93 0.64
C SER A 253 7.84 7.26 0.57
N ILE A 254 6.78 7.33 -0.24
CA ILE A 254 5.91 8.51 -0.37
C ILE A 254 5.21 8.85 0.94
N ALA A 255 4.79 7.84 1.69
CA ALA A 255 4.19 8.04 3.01
C ALA A 255 5.18 8.53 4.08
N GLY A 256 6.50 8.52 3.80
CA GLY A 256 7.56 8.85 4.76
C GLY A 256 7.70 7.81 5.87
N LEU A 257 7.35 6.54 5.59
CA LEU A 257 7.35 5.43 6.55
C LEU A 257 8.61 4.55 6.45
N LEU A 258 9.51 4.82 5.51
CA LEU A 258 10.83 4.20 5.44
C LEU A 258 11.77 4.96 6.37
N ASN A 259 12.02 4.39 7.54
CA ASN A 259 12.96 4.93 8.53
C ASN A 259 14.21 4.06 8.53
N GLY A 260 15.38 4.60 8.88
CA GLY A 260 16.71 3.97 8.81
C GLY A 260 16.86 2.53 9.33
N LYS A 261 15.82 1.95 9.97
CA LYS A 261 15.73 0.52 10.35
C LYS A 261 14.86 -0.32 9.40
N LYS A 262 13.92 0.30 8.63
CA LYS A 262 13.08 -0.38 7.64
C LYS A 262 13.33 0.29 6.29
N GLN A 263 14.26 -0.25 5.56
CA GLN A 263 14.71 0.27 4.27
C GLN A 263 13.90 -0.32 3.11
N LEU A 264 13.38 -1.53 3.31
CA LEU A 264 12.57 -2.29 2.37
C LEU A 264 11.36 -2.89 3.08
N VAL A 265 10.26 -3.00 2.37
CA VAL A 265 9.09 -3.75 2.84
C VAL A 265 9.16 -5.14 2.24
N LEU A 266 9.84 -6.06 2.92
CA LEU A 266 10.03 -7.46 2.49
C LEU A 266 8.87 -8.38 2.92
N GLU A 267 8.00 -7.91 3.81
CA GLU A 267 6.84 -8.65 4.31
C GLU A 267 5.55 -8.04 3.77
N ARG A 268 4.56 -8.88 3.47
CA ARG A 268 3.24 -8.39 3.06
C ARG A 268 2.63 -7.53 4.16
N PRO A 269 2.21 -6.28 3.84
CA PRO A 269 1.66 -5.37 4.83
C PRO A 269 0.44 -5.94 5.55
N PHE A 270 0.40 -5.78 6.87
CA PHE A 270 -0.79 -5.98 7.69
C PHE A 270 -1.15 -4.67 8.37
N ARG A 271 -2.24 -4.05 7.93
CA ARG A 271 -2.72 -2.79 8.49
C ARG A 271 -4.00 -3.02 9.28
N SER A 272 -4.04 -2.50 10.48
CA SER A 272 -5.18 -2.64 11.40
C SER A 272 -5.50 -1.28 12.03
N PRO A 273 -6.10 -0.36 11.27
CA PRO A 273 -6.48 0.94 11.80
C PRO A 273 -7.59 0.80 12.85
N HIS A 274 -7.52 1.64 13.88
CA HIS A 274 -8.57 1.72 14.89
C HIS A 274 -9.85 2.29 14.29
N HIS A 275 -11.02 1.90 14.79
CA HIS A 275 -12.33 2.36 14.25
C HIS A 275 -12.54 3.89 14.34
N THR A 276 -11.76 4.60 15.16
CA THR A 276 -11.78 6.09 15.25
C THR A 276 -10.99 6.78 14.14
N VAL A 277 -10.25 6.03 13.30
CA VAL A 277 -9.45 6.59 12.20
C VAL A 277 -10.28 7.54 11.33
N SER A 278 -9.73 8.67 10.88
CA SER A 278 -10.44 9.58 9.99
C SER A 278 -10.63 8.97 8.58
N ALA A 279 -11.63 9.43 7.84
CA ALA A 279 -11.83 8.96 6.46
C ALA A 279 -10.63 9.26 5.56
N SER A 280 -9.98 10.41 5.75
CA SER A 280 -8.77 10.79 5.02
C SER A 280 -7.54 9.96 5.42
N ALA A 281 -7.45 9.51 6.66
CA ALA A 281 -6.38 8.59 7.06
C ALA A 281 -6.63 7.16 6.55
N LEU A 282 -7.90 6.74 6.44
CA LEU A 282 -8.25 5.41 5.92
C LEU A 282 -8.03 5.33 4.39
N ILE A 283 -8.58 6.28 3.64
CA ILE A 283 -8.60 6.24 2.16
C ILE A 283 -7.39 6.98 1.58
N GLY A 284 -6.92 8.01 2.26
CA GLY A 284 -5.95 8.96 1.77
C GLY A 284 -6.59 10.34 1.54
N GLY A 285 -5.77 11.36 1.47
CA GLY A 285 -6.22 12.74 1.28
C GLY A 285 -5.30 13.76 1.94
N GLY A 286 -5.83 14.93 2.23
CA GLY A 286 -5.09 16.07 2.74
C GLY A 286 -5.02 17.20 1.71
N SER A 287 -4.36 18.31 2.03
CA SER A 287 -4.06 19.41 1.09
C SER A 287 -3.13 18.93 -0.03
N VAL A 288 -2.14 18.13 0.34
CA VAL A 288 -1.33 17.31 -0.53
C VAL A 288 -1.81 15.87 -0.34
N PRO A 289 -2.39 15.22 -1.36
CA PRO A 289 -2.95 13.87 -1.19
C PRO A 289 -1.85 12.86 -0.86
N LYS A 290 -1.95 12.25 0.33
CA LYS A 290 -1.07 11.19 0.79
C LYS A 290 -1.80 9.84 0.79
N PRO A 291 -1.08 8.71 0.62
CA PRO A 291 -1.66 7.38 0.72
C PRO A 291 -2.24 7.14 2.11
N GLY A 292 -3.45 6.56 2.17
CA GLY A 292 -4.10 6.13 3.41
C GLY A 292 -3.86 4.66 3.72
N GLU A 293 -4.48 4.15 4.81
CA GLU A 293 -4.34 2.77 5.27
C GLU A 293 -4.74 1.73 4.21
N VAL A 294 -5.70 2.05 3.34
CA VAL A 294 -6.10 1.20 2.20
C VAL A 294 -4.95 1.03 1.22
N THR A 295 -4.29 2.12 0.84
CA THR A 295 -3.11 2.09 -0.04
C THR A 295 -1.91 1.44 0.66
N LEU A 296 -1.69 1.74 1.94
CA LEU A 296 -0.62 1.13 2.74
C LEU A 296 -0.79 -0.39 2.94
N SER A 297 -2.00 -0.91 2.68
CA SER A 297 -2.30 -2.36 2.70
C SER A 297 -2.10 -3.02 1.33
N HIS A 298 -1.59 -2.30 0.34
CA HIS A 298 -1.43 -2.82 -1.03
C HIS A 298 -0.61 -4.10 -1.04
N ASN A 299 -1.03 -5.09 -1.83
CA ASN A 299 -0.48 -6.45 -1.91
C ASN A 299 -0.40 -7.18 -0.55
N GLY A 300 -1.16 -6.73 0.45
CA GLY A 300 -1.21 -7.24 1.80
C GLY A 300 -2.63 -7.39 2.34
N VAL A 301 -2.80 -7.11 3.63
CA VAL A 301 -4.04 -7.32 4.38
C VAL A 301 -4.47 -6.03 5.07
N LEU A 302 -5.71 -5.63 4.86
CA LEU A 302 -6.40 -4.62 5.66
C LEU A 302 -7.34 -5.32 6.63
N PHE A 303 -7.11 -5.18 7.93
CA PHE A 303 -7.96 -5.72 8.97
C PHE A 303 -8.78 -4.61 9.63
N LEU A 304 -10.11 -4.73 9.55
CA LEU A 304 -11.04 -3.82 10.23
C LEU A 304 -11.75 -4.58 11.36
N ASP A 305 -11.29 -4.36 12.57
CA ASP A 305 -11.96 -4.91 13.75
C ASP A 305 -13.16 -4.04 14.13
N GLU A 306 -14.18 -4.65 14.74
CA GLU A 306 -15.42 -3.95 15.12
C GLU A 306 -16.06 -3.17 13.96
N LEU A 307 -16.17 -3.81 12.79
CA LEU A 307 -16.66 -3.18 11.56
C LEU A 307 -17.91 -2.28 11.73
N PRO A 308 -18.95 -2.61 12.53
CA PRO A 308 -20.09 -1.74 12.75
C PRO A 308 -19.75 -0.42 13.45
N GLU A 309 -18.62 -0.32 14.15
CA GLU A 309 -18.22 0.89 14.86
C GLU A 309 -17.52 1.91 13.94
N PHE A 310 -17.05 1.48 12.78
CA PHE A 310 -16.62 2.40 11.71
C PHE A 310 -17.78 3.22 11.13
N SER A 311 -19.03 2.93 11.52
CA SER A 311 -20.28 3.55 11.02
C SER A 311 -21.02 4.30 12.13
N HIS A 312 -20.48 5.40 12.68
CA HIS A 312 -21.13 6.14 13.78
C HIS A 312 -22.33 6.99 13.34
N PRO A 313 -23.36 7.21 14.22
CA PRO A 313 -24.64 7.85 13.86
C PRO A 313 -24.58 9.36 13.57
N GLY A 314 -23.44 10.00 13.65
CA GLY A 314 -23.26 11.45 13.47
C GLY A 314 -23.15 11.98 12.03
N GLY A 315 -23.67 11.27 11.03
CA GLY A 315 -23.82 11.77 9.64
C GLY A 315 -22.56 11.85 8.79
N LEU A 316 -21.39 12.11 9.35
CA LEU A 316 -20.12 12.21 8.61
C LEU A 316 -19.40 10.86 8.40
N LEU A 317 -19.79 9.81 9.10
CA LEU A 317 -19.07 8.52 9.21
C LEU A 317 -19.66 7.37 8.39
N ARG A 318 -20.87 7.50 7.85
CA ARG A 318 -21.36 6.64 6.76
C ARG A 318 -20.43 6.71 5.54
N TRP A 319 -19.63 7.74 5.47
CA TRP A 319 -18.62 7.95 4.44
C TRP A 319 -17.44 6.97 4.51
N ARG A 320 -17.04 6.51 5.69
CA ARG A 320 -15.80 5.73 5.85
C ARG A 320 -15.86 4.37 5.17
N THR A 321 -16.95 3.63 5.37
CA THR A 321 -17.13 2.31 4.76
C THR A 321 -17.74 2.37 3.35
N ASN A 322 -18.40 3.47 2.97
CA ASN A 322 -19.00 3.64 1.64
C ASN A 322 -17.95 3.92 0.55
N HIS A 323 -16.73 4.32 0.90
CA HIS A 323 -15.64 4.52 -0.05
C HIS A 323 -14.75 3.27 -0.24
N LEU A 324 -14.85 2.28 0.65
CA LEU A 324 -14.14 1.00 0.51
C LEU A 324 -14.61 0.14 -0.68
N PRO A 325 -15.91 0.11 -1.04
CA PRO A 325 -16.36 -0.72 -2.15
C PRO A 325 -15.64 -0.46 -3.47
N GLN A 326 -15.30 0.78 -3.79
CA GLN A 326 -14.61 1.12 -5.03
C GLN A 326 -13.17 0.58 -5.05
N PRO A 327 -12.29 0.86 -4.07
CA PRO A 327 -10.96 0.26 -4.03
C PRO A 327 -10.94 -1.27 -4.06
N LEU A 328 -11.92 -1.92 -3.40
CA LEU A 328 -12.04 -3.38 -3.39
C LEU A 328 -12.45 -3.97 -4.75
N GLU A 329 -13.08 -3.19 -5.62
CA GLU A 329 -13.51 -3.61 -6.95
C GLU A 329 -12.48 -3.26 -8.02
N ASP A 330 -12.00 -2.01 -7.99
CA ASP A 330 -11.12 -1.45 -9.00
C ASP A 330 -9.63 -1.72 -8.70
N GLY A 331 -9.28 -2.06 -7.45
CA GLY A 331 -7.89 -2.21 -6.99
C GLY A 331 -7.11 -0.90 -6.95
N VAL A 332 -7.81 0.24 -6.99
CA VAL A 332 -7.23 1.58 -7.02
C VAL A 332 -8.05 2.54 -6.16
N VAL A 333 -7.37 3.41 -5.43
CA VAL A 333 -7.95 4.57 -4.74
C VAL A 333 -7.72 5.82 -5.58
N THR A 334 -8.79 6.48 -6.01
CA THR A 334 -8.70 7.77 -6.69
C THR A 334 -9.07 8.89 -5.74
N ILE A 335 -8.16 9.82 -5.52
CA ILE A 335 -8.35 11.02 -4.69
C ILE A 335 -8.47 12.21 -5.63
N SER A 336 -9.71 12.67 -5.85
CA SER A 336 -9.98 13.84 -6.69
C SER A 336 -10.06 15.10 -5.84
N ARG A 337 -9.33 16.13 -6.23
CA ARG A 337 -9.32 17.48 -5.66
C ARG A 337 -9.45 18.50 -6.76
N VAL A 338 -9.73 19.75 -6.41
CA VAL A 338 -9.90 20.85 -7.39
C VAL A 338 -8.67 21.00 -8.29
N GLN A 339 -7.49 20.70 -7.79
CA GLN A 339 -6.21 20.94 -8.47
C GLN A 339 -5.57 19.68 -9.07
N ALA A 340 -5.95 18.46 -8.64
CA ALA A 340 -5.39 17.22 -9.14
C ALA A 340 -6.29 16.00 -8.82
N SER A 341 -6.26 15.01 -9.71
CA SER A 341 -6.82 13.67 -9.46
C SER A 341 -5.68 12.68 -9.44
N LEU A 342 -5.39 12.11 -8.27
CA LEU A 342 -4.30 11.16 -8.07
C LEU A 342 -4.87 9.77 -7.81
N SER A 343 -4.24 8.77 -8.42
CA SER A 343 -4.61 7.36 -8.26
C SER A 343 -3.50 6.60 -7.55
N PHE A 344 -3.88 5.85 -6.52
CA PHE A 344 -2.99 5.00 -5.73
C PHE A 344 -3.43 3.53 -5.85
N PRO A 345 -2.51 2.58 -6.04
CA PRO A 345 -2.87 1.17 -6.07
C PRO A 345 -3.36 0.69 -4.71
N ALA A 346 -4.38 -0.18 -4.72
CA ALA A 346 -5.05 -0.67 -3.52
C ALA A 346 -5.53 -2.11 -3.67
N ARG A 347 -4.70 -2.99 -4.23
CA ARG A 347 -4.97 -4.43 -4.31
C ARG A 347 -4.67 -5.06 -2.95
N LEU A 348 -5.70 -5.41 -2.20
CA LEU A 348 -5.57 -5.93 -0.85
C LEU A 348 -6.57 -7.05 -0.58
N ILE A 349 -6.33 -7.82 0.47
CA ILE A 349 -7.33 -8.71 1.06
C ILE A 349 -7.94 -7.99 2.25
N LEU A 350 -9.26 -7.75 2.20
CA LEU A 350 -9.99 -7.19 3.31
C LEU A 350 -10.43 -8.30 4.27
N ILE A 351 -9.98 -8.21 5.52
CA ILE A 351 -10.53 -8.99 6.62
C ILE A 351 -11.30 -8.06 7.53
N THR A 352 -12.53 -8.42 7.83
CA THR A 352 -13.35 -7.69 8.77
C THR A 352 -13.78 -8.59 9.92
N ALA A 353 -13.88 -8.03 11.11
CA ALA A 353 -14.40 -8.72 12.27
C ALA A 353 -15.56 -7.94 12.88
N GLN A 354 -16.54 -8.66 13.38
CA GLN A 354 -17.67 -8.07 14.12
C GLN A 354 -18.21 -9.02 15.18
N ASN A 355 -18.92 -8.45 16.13
CA ASN A 355 -19.72 -9.22 17.07
C ASN A 355 -21.09 -9.55 16.45
N PRO A 356 -21.77 -10.62 16.90
CA PRO A 356 -23.07 -11.02 16.34
C PRO A 356 -24.22 -10.05 16.70
N CYS A 357 -24.06 -9.26 17.78
CA CYS A 357 -25.01 -8.28 18.29
C CYS A 357 -24.29 -7.23 19.16
N PRO A 358 -24.97 -6.16 19.61
CA PRO A 358 -24.36 -5.14 20.46
C PRO A 358 -23.72 -5.65 21.77
N CYS A 359 -24.35 -6.61 22.46
CA CYS A 359 -23.76 -7.22 23.65
C CYS A 359 -22.68 -8.27 23.34
N GLY A 360 -22.63 -8.75 22.08
CA GLY A 360 -21.63 -9.73 21.62
C GLY A 360 -21.99 -11.20 21.83
N PHE A 361 -23.10 -11.53 22.47
CA PHE A 361 -23.39 -12.91 22.94
C PHE A 361 -24.57 -13.59 22.23
N LEU A 362 -25.03 -13.06 21.09
CA LEU A 362 -26.08 -13.74 20.33
C LEU A 362 -25.56 -15.08 19.78
N GLY A 363 -26.20 -16.18 20.19
CA GLY A 363 -25.80 -17.54 19.84
C GLY A 363 -24.63 -18.10 20.67
N ASP A 364 -24.16 -17.38 21.69
CA ASP A 364 -23.15 -17.89 22.63
C ASP A 364 -23.77 -18.95 23.55
N LYS A 365 -23.03 -20.05 23.79
CA LYS A 365 -23.50 -21.17 24.64
C LYS A 365 -23.39 -20.87 26.15
N VAL A 366 -22.51 -19.94 26.53
CA VAL A 366 -22.16 -19.64 27.93
C VAL A 366 -22.90 -18.41 28.43
N HIS A 367 -23.00 -17.37 27.62
CA HIS A 367 -23.63 -16.11 27.98
C HIS A 367 -24.90 -15.88 27.18
N SER A 368 -26.00 -15.56 27.88
CA SER A 368 -27.27 -15.22 27.22
C SER A 368 -27.23 -13.83 26.61
N CYS A 369 -27.71 -13.69 25.38
CA CYS A 369 -27.87 -12.40 24.73
C CYS A 369 -28.97 -11.57 25.43
N THR A 370 -28.65 -10.31 25.77
CA THR A 370 -29.58 -9.37 26.42
C THR A 370 -30.20 -8.37 25.43
N CYS A 371 -29.80 -8.41 24.15
CA CYS A 371 -30.26 -7.47 23.13
C CYS A 371 -31.69 -7.78 22.67
N ARG A 372 -32.46 -6.72 22.48
CA ARG A 372 -33.79 -6.82 21.85
C ARG A 372 -33.66 -7.05 20.34
N PRO A 373 -34.63 -7.72 19.68
CA PRO A 373 -34.56 -8.00 18.23
C PRO A 373 -34.28 -6.75 17.36
N HIS A 374 -34.92 -5.63 17.69
CA HIS A 374 -34.72 -4.37 16.94
C HIS A 374 -33.32 -3.77 17.11
N GLU A 375 -32.65 -3.99 18.26
CA GLU A 375 -31.27 -3.55 18.52
C GLU A 375 -30.28 -4.36 17.68
N ILE A 376 -30.51 -5.67 17.58
CA ILE A 376 -29.73 -6.58 16.73
C ILE A 376 -29.85 -6.17 15.26
N GLU A 377 -31.08 -5.91 14.81
CA GLU A 377 -31.32 -5.49 13.43
C GLU A 377 -30.69 -4.13 13.14
N ARG A 378 -30.83 -3.17 14.03
CA ARG A 378 -30.18 -1.85 13.94
C ARG A 378 -28.65 -1.96 13.89
N TYR A 379 -28.07 -2.87 14.69
CA TYR A 379 -26.64 -3.13 14.70
C TYR A 379 -26.16 -3.70 13.37
N ARG A 380 -26.84 -4.71 12.83
CA ARG A 380 -26.55 -5.31 11.53
C ARG A 380 -26.68 -4.32 10.38
N ARG A 381 -27.63 -3.42 10.43
CA ARG A 381 -27.84 -2.35 9.43
C ARG A 381 -26.77 -1.25 9.45
N LYS A 382 -25.90 -1.20 10.44
CA LYS A 382 -24.76 -0.28 10.44
C LYS A 382 -23.79 -0.57 9.28
N ILE A 383 -23.69 -1.81 8.84
CA ILE A 383 -22.84 -2.20 7.70
C ILE A 383 -23.63 -1.97 6.41
N SER A 384 -22.98 -1.29 5.45
CA SER A 384 -23.62 -1.04 4.16
C SER A 384 -23.76 -2.33 3.33
N GLY A 385 -24.90 -2.50 2.68
CA GLY A 385 -25.14 -3.60 1.74
C GLY A 385 -24.04 -3.72 0.67
N PRO A 386 -23.65 -2.61 0.01
CA PRO A 386 -22.57 -2.61 -0.97
C PRO A 386 -21.22 -3.16 -0.44
N LEU A 387 -20.88 -2.96 0.83
CA LEU A 387 -19.67 -3.55 1.41
C LEU A 387 -19.84 -5.05 1.64
N LEU A 388 -20.97 -5.48 2.21
CA LEU A 388 -21.30 -6.90 2.40
C LEU A 388 -21.31 -7.67 1.08
N ASP A 389 -21.78 -7.04 0.03
CA ASP A 389 -21.73 -7.61 -1.33
C ASP A 389 -20.31 -7.86 -1.83
N ARG A 390 -19.29 -7.17 -1.31
CA ARG A 390 -17.89 -7.34 -1.69
C ARG A 390 -17.08 -8.28 -0.80
N ILE A 391 -17.72 -8.79 0.24
CA ILE A 391 -17.17 -9.85 1.07
C ILE A 391 -17.54 -11.20 0.44
N ASP A 392 -16.54 -12.02 0.14
CA ASP A 392 -16.73 -13.32 -0.53
C ASP A 392 -17.04 -14.43 0.47
N ILE A 393 -16.33 -14.42 1.60
CA ILE A 393 -16.36 -15.44 2.65
C ILE A 393 -16.92 -14.84 3.94
N GLN A 394 -17.91 -15.52 4.54
CA GLN A 394 -18.45 -15.15 5.85
C GLN A 394 -18.35 -16.36 6.76
N VAL A 395 -17.64 -16.22 7.87
CA VAL A 395 -17.36 -17.34 8.78
C VAL A 395 -17.70 -16.99 10.22
N ALA A 396 -18.38 -17.90 10.90
CA ALA A 396 -18.60 -17.82 12.35
C ALA A 396 -17.34 -18.29 13.07
N VAL A 397 -16.86 -17.49 14.04
CA VAL A 397 -15.71 -17.80 14.89
C VAL A 397 -16.24 -18.25 16.24
N PRO A 398 -16.35 -19.55 16.51
CA PRO A 398 -16.84 -20.06 17.78
C PRO A 398 -15.86 -19.71 18.90
N ARG A 399 -16.40 -19.61 20.12
CA ARG A 399 -15.58 -19.54 21.32
C ARG A 399 -14.90 -20.89 21.54
N LEU A 400 -13.62 -20.87 21.90
CA LEU A 400 -12.89 -22.08 22.27
C LEU A 400 -13.43 -22.62 23.60
N GLU A 401 -13.70 -23.91 23.65
CA GLU A 401 -14.05 -24.61 24.88
C GLU A 401 -12.75 -24.93 25.66
N TYR A 402 -12.87 -25.14 26.98
CA TYR A 402 -11.68 -25.39 27.81
C TYR A 402 -10.93 -26.67 27.37
N ASP A 403 -11.66 -27.64 26.84
CA ASP A 403 -11.08 -28.89 26.36
C ASP A 403 -10.26 -28.68 25.06
N ASP A 404 -10.67 -27.76 24.20
CA ASP A 404 -9.86 -27.34 23.02
C ASP A 404 -8.53 -26.72 23.45
N LEU A 405 -8.50 -26.04 24.61
CA LEU A 405 -7.27 -25.44 25.14
C LEU A 405 -6.32 -26.44 25.77
N LYS A 406 -6.85 -27.57 26.27
CA LYS A 406 -6.05 -28.67 26.86
C LYS A 406 -5.41 -29.55 25.79
N ASP A 407 -5.99 -29.59 24.61
CA ASP A 407 -5.44 -30.37 23.50
C ASP A 407 -4.04 -29.85 23.17
N LYS A 408 -3.04 -30.70 23.43
CA LYS A 408 -1.62 -30.39 23.17
C LYS A 408 -1.20 -30.66 21.73
N THR A 409 -2.11 -31.13 20.88
CA THR A 409 -1.80 -31.34 19.46
C THR A 409 -1.53 -29.98 18.82
N GLU A 410 -0.31 -29.81 18.33
CA GLU A 410 0.06 -28.64 17.56
C GLU A 410 -0.81 -28.56 16.30
N GLY A 411 -1.32 -27.39 16.01
CA GLY A 411 -2.04 -27.13 14.79
C GLY A 411 -1.13 -27.24 13.56
N GLU A 412 -1.71 -27.26 12.39
CA GLU A 412 -0.95 -27.23 11.14
C GLU A 412 -0.15 -25.92 11.03
N SER A 413 1.15 -26.00 10.72
CA SER A 413 2.02 -24.83 10.64
C SER A 413 1.69 -23.93 9.45
N SER A 414 1.97 -22.64 9.60
CA SER A 414 1.86 -21.65 8.51
C SER A 414 2.62 -22.08 7.25
N ALA A 415 3.78 -22.71 7.40
CA ALA A 415 4.60 -23.17 6.27
C ALA A 415 3.88 -24.24 5.42
N VAL A 416 3.19 -25.19 6.06
CA VAL A 416 2.44 -26.25 5.36
C VAL A 416 1.24 -25.65 4.64
N ILE A 417 0.46 -24.79 5.29
CA ILE A 417 -0.69 -24.09 4.67
C ILE A 417 -0.19 -23.24 3.49
N ARG A 418 0.88 -22.45 3.69
CA ARG A 418 1.48 -21.62 2.63
C ARG A 418 1.89 -22.43 1.41
N SER A 419 2.44 -23.63 1.60
CA SER A 419 2.83 -24.46 0.46
C SER A 419 1.64 -24.83 -0.45
N ARG A 420 0.45 -25.10 0.13
CA ARG A 420 -0.79 -25.35 -0.63
C ARG A 420 -1.29 -24.08 -1.31
N VAL A 421 -1.24 -22.96 -0.60
CA VAL A 421 -1.63 -21.65 -1.15
C VAL A 421 -0.74 -21.27 -2.33
N VAL A 422 0.58 -21.44 -2.22
CA VAL A 422 1.55 -21.16 -3.32
C VAL A 422 1.27 -22.03 -4.53
N LYS A 423 0.98 -23.33 -4.35
CA LYS A 423 0.61 -24.22 -5.46
C LYS A 423 -0.66 -23.75 -6.17
N ALA A 424 -1.71 -23.42 -5.42
CA ALA A 424 -2.96 -22.91 -5.99
C ALA A 424 -2.76 -21.57 -6.72
N ARG A 425 -1.96 -20.65 -6.16
CA ARG A 425 -1.60 -19.38 -6.82
C ARG A 425 -0.78 -19.59 -8.08
N GLY A 426 0.12 -20.58 -8.11
CA GLY A 426 0.88 -20.95 -9.31
C GLY A 426 -0.03 -21.39 -10.47
N VAL A 427 -1.11 -22.14 -10.19
CA VAL A 427 -2.15 -22.49 -11.18
C VAL A 427 -2.87 -21.24 -11.68
N GLN A 428 -3.22 -20.32 -10.79
CA GLN A 428 -3.90 -19.08 -11.14
C GLN A 428 -2.99 -18.14 -11.95
N HIS A 429 -1.72 -18.03 -11.59
CA HIS A 429 -0.75 -17.24 -12.35
C HIS A 429 -0.65 -17.70 -13.81
N LYS A 430 -0.49 -19.01 -14.06
CA LYS A 430 -0.49 -19.57 -15.40
C LYS A 430 -1.81 -19.34 -16.15
N ARG A 431 -2.95 -19.43 -15.44
CA ARG A 431 -4.30 -19.19 -16.00
C ARG A 431 -4.49 -17.75 -16.47
N PHE A 432 -3.94 -16.80 -15.76
CA PHE A 432 -4.16 -15.35 -15.97
C PHE A 432 -2.98 -14.65 -16.64
N GLU A 433 -1.99 -15.38 -17.10
CA GLU A 433 -0.82 -14.82 -17.77
C GLU A 433 -1.24 -13.84 -18.89
N GLY A 434 -0.64 -12.65 -18.90
CA GLY A 434 -0.95 -11.58 -19.86
C GLY A 434 -2.28 -10.85 -19.65
N SER A 435 -3.07 -11.14 -18.58
CA SER A 435 -4.39 -10.54 -18.38
C SER A 435 -4.46 -9.44 -17.31
N GLY A 436 -3.36 -9.17 -16.58
CA GLY A 436 -3.35 -8.23 -15.46
C GLY A 436 -4.15 -8.67 -14.22
N VAL A 437 -4.68 -9.90 -14.22
CA VAL A 437 -5.38 -10.53 -13.10
C VAL A 437 -4.41 -11.45 -12.35
N HIS A 438 -4.37 -11.37 -11.04
CA HIS A 438 -3.41 -12.12 -10.20
C HIS A 438 -4.06 -13.26 -9.40
N CYS A 439 -5.39 -13.25 -9.22
CA CYS A 439 -6.10 -14.23 -8.40
C CYS A 439 -7.56 -14.39 -8.81
N ASN A 440 -8.18 -15.48 -8.35
CA ASN A 440 -9.56 -15.82 -8.71
C ASN A 440 -10.59 -14.77 -8.28
N ALA A 441 -10.39 -14.08 -7.15
CA ALA A 441 -11.32 -13.03 -6.71
C ALA A 441 -11.43 -11.87 -7.71
N GLN A 442 -10.35 -11.59 -8.45
CA GLN A 442 -10.29 -10.49 -9.44
C GLN A 442 -10.89 -10.84 -10.81
N MET A 443 -11.29 -12.11 -11.05
CA MET A 443 -11.87 -12.50 -12.34
C MET A 443 -13.06 -11.62 -12.73
N ASN A 444 -13.07 -11.15 -13.96
CA ASN A 444 -14.23 -10.53 -14.58
C ASN A 444 -15.22 -11.59 -15.12
N LYS A 445 -16.38 -11.16 -15.60
CA LYS A 445 -17.44 -12.08 -16.09
C LYS A 445 -16.97 -12.98 -17.25
N LYS A 446 -16.16 -12.45 -18.17
CA LYS A 446 -15.63 -13.23 -19.31
C LYS A 446 -14.68 -14.34 -18.82
N GLN A 447 -13.81 -14.02 -17.88
CA GLN A 447 -12.88 -14.98 -17.29
C GLN A 447 -13.59 -16.03 -16.43
N LEU A 448 -14.60 -15.61 -15.68
CA LEU A 448 -15.45 -16.52 -14.90
C LEU A 448 -16.10 -17.56 -15.80
N ASN A 449 -16.74 -17.17 -16.90
CA ASN A 449 -17.34 -18.08 -17.86
C ASN A 449 -16.31 -19.01 -18.53
N LYS A 450 -15.09 -18.52 -18.76
CA LYS A 450 -14.01 -19.29 -19.40
C LYS A 450 -13.39 -20.36 -18.48
N TYR A 451 -13.14 -19.98 -17.21
CA TYR A 451 -12.31 -20.78 -16.32
C TYR A 451 -13.07 -21.51 -15.19
N CYS A 452 -14.32 -21.12 -14.94
CA CYS A 452 -15.14 -21.74 -13.89
C CYS A 452 -16.17 -22.70 -14.47
N LYS A 453 -15.71 -23.77 -15.10
CA LYS A 453 -16.57 -24.82 -15.63
C LYS A 453 -17.10 -25.68 -14.49
N LEU A 454 -18.42 -25.73 -14.35
CA LEU A 454 -19.13 -26.53 -13.35
C LEU A 454 -19.43 -27.92 -13.91
N GLU A 455 -19.31 -28.95 -13.10
CA GLU A 455 -19.89 -30.26 -13.41
C GLU A 455 -21.42 -30.19 -13.32
N PRO A 456 -22.17 -31.04 -14.06
CA PRO A 456 -23.66 -30.97 -14.07
C PRO A 456 -24.29 -31.05 -12.67
N GLN A 457 -23.71 -31.84 -11.77
CA GLN A 457 -24.18 -31.94 -10.38
C GLN A 457 -23.93 -30.66 -9.58
N ALA A 458 -22.80 -29.99 -9.82
CA ALA A 458 -22.44 -28.72 -9.20
C ALA A 458 -23.39 -27.61 -9.67
N GLU A 459 -23.70 -27.56 -10.96
CA GLU A 459 -24.63 -26.60 -11.54
C GLU A 459 -26.06 -26.78 -10.99
N ALA A 460 -26.56 -28.03 -10.94
CA ALA A 460 -27.87 -28.36 -10.37
C ALA A 460 -27.96 -27.97 -8.89
N MET A 461 -26.88 -28.21 -8.11
CA MET A 461 -26.81 -27.79 -6.70
C MET A 461 -26.86 -26.26 -6.57
N LEU A 462 -26.03 -25.54 -7.32
CA LEU A 462 -25.99 -24.08 -7.29
C LEU A 462 -27.34 -23.47 -7.66
N GLY A 463 -28.01 -24.02 -8.70
CA GLY A 463 -29.37 -23.58 -9.12
C GLY A 463 -30.40 -23.75 -8.01
N LYS A 464 -30.40 -24.89 -7.32
CA LYS A 464 -31.30 -25.13 -6.17
C LYS A 464 -31.11 -24.11 -5.05
N TYR A 465 -29.83 -23.84 -4.68
CA TYR A 465 -29.53 -22.87 -3.63
C TYR A 465 -29.85 -21.43 -4.06
N PHE A 466 -29.61 -21.10 -5.34
CA PHE A 466 -29.96 -19.79 -5.91
C PHE A 466 -31.44 -19.49 -5.74
N ALA A 467 -32.30 -20.46 -6.11
CA ALA A 467 -33.74 -20.33 -5.97
C ALA A 467 -34.20 -20.30 -4.49
N ALA A 468 -33.67 -21.18 -3.65
CA ALA A 468 -34.06 -21.31 -2.25
C ALA A 468 -33.72 -20.10 -1.38
N LEU A 469 -32.58 -19.45 -1.65
CA LEU A 469 -32.05 -18.33 -0.86
C LEU A 469 -32.29 -16.97 -1.52
N GLY A 470 -32.87 -16.89 -2.70
CA GLY A 470 -33.11 -15.63 -3.43
C GLY A 470 -31.80 -14.85 -3.69
N LEU A 471 -30.73 -15.56 -4.08
CA LEU A 471 -29.41 -14.97 -4.23
C LEU A 471 -29.37 -13.98 -5.39
N SER A 472 -28.55 -12.92 -5.23
CA SER A 472 -28.28 -11.99 -6.33
C SER A 472 -27.26 -12.58 -7.33
N ALA A 473 -27.26 -12.07 -8.57
CA ALA A 473 -26.27 -12.45 -9.58
C ALA A 473 -24.82 -12.22 -9.11
N ARG A 474 -24.59 -11.17 -8.34
CA ARG A 474 -23.27 -10.90 -7.73
C ARG A 474 -22.86 -11.98 -6.74
N THR A 475 -23.80 -12.41 -5.90
CA THR A 475 -23.57 -13.49 -4.93
C THR A 475 -23.27 -14.81 -5.63
N HIS A 476 -24.00 -15.12 -6.72
CA HIS A 476 -23.72 -16.28 -7.57
C HIS A 476 -22.26 -16.27 -8.07
N ASP A 477 -21.83 -15.18 -8.69
CA ASP A 477 -20.48 -15.08 -9.25
C ASP A 477 -19.39 -15.23 -8.17
N ARG A 478 -19.63 -14.74 -6.94
CA ARG A 478 -18.70 -14.90 -5.81
C ARG A 478 -18.61 -16.33 -5.33
N ILE A 479 -19.73 -17.01 -5.18
CA ILE A 479 -19.74 -18.44 -4.83
C ILE A 479 -18.94 -19.24 -5.85
N VAL A 480 -19.11 -18.95 -7.13
CA VAL A 480 -18.37 -19.65 -8.20
C VAL A 480 -16.86 -19.34 -8.14
N LYS A 481 -16.46 -18.09 -7.83
CA LYS A 481 -15.04 -17.72 -7.65
C LYS A 481 -14.42 -18.45 -6.46
N VAL A 482 -15.12 -18.51 -5.33
CA VAL A 482 -14.66 -19.23 -4.13
C VAL A 482 -14.58 -20.74 -4.44
N ALA A 483 -15.59 -21.32 -5.08
CA ALA A 483 -15.57 -22.73 -5.48
C ALA A 483 -14.42 -23.06 -6.46
N ARG A 484 -14.08 -22.12 -7.38
CA ARG A 484 -12.88 -22.29 -8.24
C ARG A 484 -11.60 -22.32 -7.42
N THR A 485 -11.50 -21.48 -6.39
CA THR A 485 -10.33 -21.45 -5.50
C THR A 485 -10.20 -22.74 -4.70
N ILE A 486 -11.32 -23.29 -4.19
CA ILE A 486 -11.34 -24.59 -3.50
C ILE A 486 -10.88 -25.69 -4.43
N ALA A 487 -11.39 -25.69 -5.67
CA ALA A 487 -10.98 -26.66 -6.67
C ALA A 487 -9.48 -26.53 -7.07
N ASP A 488 -8.93 -25.31 -7.11
CA ASP A 488 -7.50 -25.08 -7.34
C ASP A 488 -6.64 -25.61 -6.18
N LEU A 489 -7.08 -25.46 -4.92
CA LEU A 489 -6.43 -26.02 -3.73
C LEU A 489 -6.42 -27.56 -3.76
N GLU A 490 -7.46 -28.18 -4.29
CA GLU A 490 -7.55 -29.63 -4.47
C GLU A 490 -6.88 -30.15 -5.77
N GLY A 491 -6.40 -29.25 -6.63
CA GLY A 491 -5.83 -29.61 -7.93
C GLY A 491 -6.86 -30.10 -8.94
N SER A 492 -8.16 -29.79 -8.77
CA SER A 492 -9.23 -30.22 -9.66
C SER A 492 -9.38 -29.27 -10.85
N ALA A 493 -9.47 -29.83 -12.06
CA ALA A 493 -9.67 -29.05 -13.29
C ALA A 493 -11.09 -28.46 -13.38
N ALA A 494 -12.11 -29.21 -12.96
CA ALA A 494 -13.51 -28.79 -12.96
C ALA A 494 -14.02 -28.49 -11.52
N ILE A 495 -15.07 -27.70 -11.41
CA ILE A 495 -15.72 -27.40 -10.13
C ILE A 495 -16.75 -28.48 -9.85
N LYS A 496 -16.55 -29.29 -8.81
CA LYS A 496 -17.42 -30.36 -8.35
C LYS A 496 -18.50 -29.87 -7.40
N ALA A 497 -19.53 -30.68 -7.15
CA ALA A 497 -20.61 -30.38 -6.21
C ALA A 497 -20.10 -30.10 -4.77
N ALA A 498 -19.05 -30.81 -4.32
CA ALA A 498 -18.43 -30.59 -3.02
C ALA A 498 -17.83 -29.18 -2.89
N HIS A 499 -17.18 -28.66 -3.93
CA HIS A 499 -16.62 -27.31 -3.94
C HIS A 499 -17.69 -26.23 -3.83
N ILE A 500 -18.83 -26.43 -4.51
CA ILE A 500 -20.00 -25.53 -4.42
C ILE A 500 -20.62 -25.58 -3.02
N ALA A 501 -20.75 -26.79 -2.44
CA ALA A 501 -21.28 -26.95 -1.08
C ALA A 501 -20.44 -26.20 -0.04
N GLU A 502 -19.10 -26.37 -0.07
CA GLU A 502 -18.18 -25.65 0.82
C GLU A 502 -18.26 -24.14 0.59
N ALA A 503 -18.28 -23.67 -0.65
CA ALA A 503 -18.38 -22.24 -0.97
C ALA A 503 -19.69 -21.62 -0.48
N ILE A 504 -20.83 -22.33 -0.60
CA ILE A 504 -22.12 -21.88 -0.07
C ILE A 504 -22.10 -21.83 1.45
N GLN A 505 -21.55 -22.85 2.11
CA GLN A 505 -21.41 -22.89 3.57
C GLN A 505 -20.61 -21.69 4.07
N LEU A 506 -19.50 -21.35 3.41
CA LEU A 506 -18.68 -20.20 3.74
C LEU A 506 -19.34 -18.84 3.44
N ARG A 507 -20.47 -18.82 2.74
CA ARG A 507 -21.25 -17.60 2.48
C ARG A 507 -22.44 -17.44 3.42
N THR A 508 -23.03 -18.54 3.88
CA THR A 508 -24.29 -18.55 4.62
C THR A 508 -24.16 -18.82 6.12
N SER A 509 -22.97 -19.18 6.58
CA SER A 509 -22.73 -19.57 7.99
C SER A 509 -23.09 -18.49 9.02
N VAL A 510 -23.17 -17.23 8.62
CA VAL A 510 -23.46 -16.08 9.49
C VAL A 510 -24.92 -15.61 9.39
N GLN A 511 -25.66 -16.05 8.37
CA GLN A 511 -27.03 -15.63 8.12
C GLN A 511 -28.08 -16.49 8.86
N ARG A 512 -27.68 -17.55 9.53
CA ARG A 512 -28.55 -18.45 10.31
C ARG A 512 -28.56 -18.06 11.82
#